data_a38dacb7aee2a027da386ba1e4220583
#
_entry.id   a38dacb7aee2a027da386ba1e4220583
#
_cell.length_a   1.000
_cell.length_b   1.000
_cell.length_c   1.000
_cell.angle_alpha   90.00
_cell.angle_beta   90.00
_cell.angle_gamma   90.00
#
_symmetry.space_group_name_H-M   'P 1'
#
loop_
_entity.id
_entity.type
_entity.pdbx_description
1 polymer ?
#
loop_
_entity_poly.entity_id
_entity_poly.type
_entity_poly.pdbx_seq_one_letter_code
_entity_poly.pdbx_strand_id
1 'polypeptide(L)'
;DYHKPSLSISQELYERFDKVVIIDHHRRGDEFPAKPLLSYIESSASSASELVTELIEYQSNSANKLQAFEATMMLAGIVVDTKSFNTRTTARTFDVASYLRTCGADSSLVQYLLSSDLTSYLEMNNLISKSEYVTKDTVVVAGSEDKEYDSVTAAKTADTLLSMAGINAAFVITKRTDQQIGISARSNGSINVQIIMENLGGGGHFTNAAVQLSNVTVAEVKEQLLDVIRQNINEMYEQE
;
A
#
# COMPACT_ATOMS: atom_id res chain seq x y z
N ASP A 1 -1.87 -4.53 -12.86
CA ASP A 1 -1.27 -4.38 -11.55
C ASP A 1 -1.94 -5.29 -10.50
N TYR A 2 -2.57 -6.36 -10.94
CA TYR A 2 -3.04 -7.46 -10.12
C TYR A 2 -3.28 -8.70 -11.00
N HIS A 3 -3.12 -9.89 -10.41
CA HIS A 3 -3.35 -11.15 -11.10
C HIS A 3 -4.55 -11.95 -10.56
N LYS A 4 -5.11 -11.53 -9.41
CA LYS A 4 -6.24 -12.20 -8.78
C LYS A 4 -7.55 -11.74 -9.41
N PRO A 5 -8.36 -12.63 -10.02
CA PRO A 5 -9.66 -12.27 -10.58
C PRO A 5 -10.59 -11.56 -9.60
N SER A 6 -10.57 -11.95 -8.32
CA SER A 6 -11.38 -11.35 -7.26
C SER A 6 -11.12 -9.84 -7.03
N LEU A 7 -9.95 -9.33 -7.44
CA LEU A 7 -9.61 -7.91 -7.37
C LEU A 7 -10.12 -7.10 -8.55
N SER A 8 -10.78 -7.74 -9.54
CA SER A 8 -11.36 -7.01 -10.66
C SER A 8 -12.43 -6.03 -10.19
N ILE A 9 -12.39 -4.80 -10.72
CA ILE A 9 -13.41 -3.76 -10.44
C ILE A 9 -14.82 -4.25 -10.80
N SER A 10 -14.93 -5.12 -11.81
CA SER A 10 -16.20 -5.74 -12.22
C SER A 10 -16.00 -7.21 -12.54
N GLN A 11 -16.50 -8.08 -11.68
CA GLN A 11 -16.48 -9.53 -11.92
C GLN A 11 -17.30 -9.90 -13.17
N GLU A 12 -18.46 -9.27 -13.36
CA GLU A 12 -19.30 -9.50 -14.53
C GLU A 12 -18.57 -9.21 -15.84
N LEU A 13 -17.82 -8.13 -15.92
CA LEU A 13 -16.99 -7.82 -17.08
C LEU A 13 -15.83 -8.81 -17.24
N TYR A 14 -15.16 -9.14 -16.15
CA TYR A 14 -14.05 -10.07 -16.18
C TYR A 14 -14.47 -11.43 -16.77
N GLU A 15 -15.61 -11.96 -16.36
CA GLU A 15 -16.15 -13.26 -16.83
C GLU A 15 -16.52 -13.27 -18.32
N ARG A 16 -16.72 -12.10 -18.93
CA ARG A 16 -17.03 -11.96 -20.37
C ARG A 16 -15.83 -11.97 -21.28
N PHE A 17 -14.60 -11.87 -20.73
CA PHE A 17 -13.40 -11.82 -21.54
C PHE A 17 -12.81 -13.23 -21.78
N ASP A 18 -12.73 -13.61 -23.06
CA ASP A 18 -12.05 -14.84 -23.46
C ASP A 18 -10.52 -14.73 -23.51
N LYS A 19 -10.01 -13.48 -23.58
CA LYS A 19 -8.58 -13.18 -23.72
C LYS A 19 -8.14 -12.26 -22.60
N VAL A 20 -7.38 -12.79 -21.65
CA VAL A 20 -6.83 -12.04 -20.51
C VAL A 20 -5.32 -11.98 -20.64
N VAL A 21 -4.77 -10.77 -20.55
CA VAL A 21 -3.34 -10.51 -20.41
C VAL A 21 -3.10 -10.00 -19.00
N ILE A 22 -2.09 -10.56 -18.32
CA ILE A 22 -1.72 -10.18 -16.95
C ILE A 22 -0.32 -9.60 -16.98
N ILE A 23 -0.19 -8.37 -16.47
CA ILE A 23 1.09 -7.72 -16.17
C ILE A 23 1.03 -7.25 -14.74
N ASP A 24 1.86 -7.82 -13.87
CA ASP A 24 1.81 -7.58 -12.43
C ASP A 24 3.19 -7.72 -11.78
N HIS A 25 3.42 -7.01 -10.69
CA HIS A 25 4.65 -7.07 -9.90
C HIS A 25 4.44 -7.67 -8.50
N HIS A 26 3.22 -8.07 -8.16
CA HIS A 26 2.95 -8.75 -6.90
C HIS A 26 3.41 -10.21 -6.90
N ARG A 27 3.68 -10.76 -5.73
CA ARG A 27 3.91 -12.19 -5.60
C ARG A 27 2.69 -12.97 -6.05
N ARG A 28 2.91 -13.96 -6.91
CA ARG A 28 1.85 -14.85 -7.37
C ARG A 28 1.25 -15.61 -6.20
N GLY A 29 -0.06 -15.47 -6.02
CA GLY A 29 -0.87 -16.22 -5.05
C GLY A 29 -1.54 -17.44 -5.68
N ASP A 30 -2.37 -18.13 -4.88
CA ASP A 30 -3.09 -19.34 -5.32
C ASP A 30 -4.22 -19.00 -6.30
N GLU A 31 -4.85 -17.83 -6.15
CA GLU A 31 -5.88 -17.36 -7.06
C GLU A 31 -5.25 -16.77 -8.33
N PHE A 32 -5.56 -17.39 -9.48
CA PHE A 32 -5.00 -17.01 -10.76
C PHE A 32 -5.95 -17.39 -11.91
N PRO A 33 -6.03 -16.61 -13.01
CA PRO A 33 -6.84 -16.98 -14.19
C PRO A 33 -6.41 -18.34 -14.75
N ALA A 34 -7.38 -19.16 -15.07
CA ALA A 34 -7.14 -20.54 -15.51
C ALA A 34 -6.30 -20.64 -16.80
N LYS A 35 -6.52 -19.71 -17.76
CA LYS A 35 -5.87 -19.70 -19.08
C LYS A 35 -5.64 -18.29 -19.58
N PRO A 36 -4.71 -17.52 -19.01
CA PRO A 36 -4.37 -16.21 -19.55
C PRO A 36 -3.69 -16.37 -20.93
N LEU A 37 -3.96 -15.45 -21.84
CA LEU A 37 -3.26 -15.37 -23.12
C LEU A 37 -1.77 -15.05 -22.95
N LEU A 38 -1.47 -14.17 -22.00
CA LEU A 38 -0.12 -13.81 -21.58
C LEU A 38 -0.12 -13.58 -20.07
N SER A 39 0.94 -14.01 -19.41
CA SER A 39 1.20 -13.71 -18.01
C SER A 39 2.65 -13.25 -17.87
N TYR A 40 2.81 -11.98 -17.50
CA TYR A 40 4.11 -11.38 -17.17
C TYR A 40 4.07 -10.88 -15.74
N ILE A 41 4.61 -11.69 -14.83
CA ILE A 41 4.65 -11.38 -13.39
C ILE A 41 6.10 -11.33 -12.95
N GLU A 42 6.52 -10.20 -12.41
CA GLU A 42 7.88 -10.00 -11.93
C GLU A 42 7.89 -9.21 -10.62
N SER A 43 8.05 -9.92 -9.52
CA SER A 43 8.00 -9.33 -8.16
C SER A 43 9.22 -8.49 -7.79
N SER A 44 10.28 -8.50 -8.61
CA SER A 44 11.46 -7.64 -8.46
C SER A 44 11.27 -6.25 -9.07
N ALA A 45 10.29 -6.09 -9.97
CA ALA A 45 9.96 -4.78 -10.55
C ALA A 45 9.34 -3.85 -9.50
N SER A 46 9.56 -2.56 -9.64
CA SER A 46 9.02 -1.55 -8.73
C SER A 46 7.50 -1.43 -8.83
N SER A 47 6.96 -1.58 -10.03
CA SER A 47 5.56 -1.38 -10.36
C SER A 47 5.17 -2.09 -11.66
N ALA A 48 3.89 -2.32 -11.88
CA ALA A 48 3.40 -2.75 -13.19
C ALA A 48 3.64 -1.68 -14.28
N SER A 49 3.66 -0.40 -13.91
CA SER A 49 4.00 0.69 -14.83
C SER A 49 5.44 0.58 -15.34
N GLU A 50 6.39 0.15 -14.51
CA GLU A 50 7.76 -0.14 -14.95
C GLU A 50 7.76 -1.21 -16.04
N LEU A 51 7.11 -2.37 -15.78
CA LEU A 51 7.04 -3.48 -16.72
C LEU A 51 6.38 -3.10 -18.06
N VAL A 52 5.28 -2.36 -18.01
CA VAL A 52 4.57 -1.92 -19.22
C VAL A 52 5.40 -0.90 -20.00
N THR A 53 6.09 0.01 -19.33
CA THR A 53 6.95 0.99 -19.98
C THR A 53 8.08 0.31 -20.75
N GLU A 54 8.74 -0.69 -20.17
CA GLU A 54 9.78 -1.46 -20.86
C GLU A 54 9.24 -2.18 -22.09
N LEU A 55 8.07 -2.83 -21.96
CA LEU A 55 7.44 -3.47 -23.12
C LEU A 55 7.17 -2.48 -24.25
N ILE A 56 6.80 -1.24 -23.94
CA ILE A 56 6.58 -0.19 -24.93
C ILE A 56 7.91 0.30 -25.52
N GLU A 57 8.91 0.52 -24.69
CA GLU A 57 10.25 0.97 -25.13
C GLU A 57 10.88 -0.03 -26.09
N TYR A 58 10.78 -1.33 -25.82
CA TYR A 58 11.32 -2.41 -26.66
C TYR A 58 10.51 -2.69 -27.93
N GLN A 59 9.30 -2.09 -28.07
CA GLN A 59 8.59 -2.17 -29.33
C GLN A 59 9.26 -1.31 -30.41
N SER A 60 9.81 -1.96 -31.43
CA SER A 60 10.50 -1.30 -32.53
C SER A 60 9.61 -0.47 -33.47
N ASN A 61 8.30 -0.37 -33.21
CA ASN A 61 7.34 0.29 -34.09
C ASN A 61 7.16 1.76 -33.67
N SER A 62 7.77 2.68 -34.42
CA SER A 62 7.71 4.14 -34.20
C SER A 62 6.30 4.75 -34.26
N ALA A 63 5.29 3.97 -34.68
CA ALA A 63 3.91 4.42 -34.75
C ALA A 63 3.21 4.52 -33.37
N ASN A 64 3.72 3.82 -32.36
CA ASN A 64 3.13 3.77 -31.01
C ASN A 64 4.01 4.47 -29.97
N LYS A 65 4.36 5.73 -30.24
CA LYS A 65 5.05 6.55 -29.23
C LYS A 65 4.09 6.95 -28.12
N LEU A 66 4.52 6.78 -26.87
CA LEU A 66 3.80 7.32 -25.71
C LEU A 66 3.57 8.81 -25.87
N GLN A 67 2.34 9.24 -25.64
CA GLN A 67 2.03 10.66 -25.51
C GLN A 67 2.46 11.17 -24.13
N ALA A 68 2.73 12.48 -24.03
CA ALA A 68 3.19 13.08 -22.77
C ALA A 68 2.24 12.81 -21.58
N PHE A 69 0.92 12.79 -21.83
CA PHE A 69 -0.06 12.47 -20.80
C PHE A 69 0.03 11.00 -20.34
N GLU A 70 0.15 10.06 -21.28
CA GLU A 70 0.30 8.62 -20.97
C GLU A 70 1.59 8.37 -20.19
N ALA A 71 2.70 8.96 -20.64
CA ALA A 71 3.99 8.90 -19.94
C ALA A 71 3.90 9.49 -18.52
N THR A 72 3.13 10.57 -18.34
CA THR A 72 2.90 11.17 -17.02
C THR A 72 2.13 10.23 -16.09
N MET A 73 1.07 9.56 -16.58
CA MET A 73 0.31 8.61 -15.79
C MET A 73 1.13 7.38 -15.41
N MET A 74 1.95 6.88 -16.33
CA MET A 74 2.86 5.76 -16.05
C MET A 74 3.92 6.14 -15.01
N LEU A 75 4.48 7.35 -15.10
CA LEU A 75 5.40 7.88 -14.09
C LEU A 75 4.71 8.02 -12.72
N ALA A 76 3.45 8.46 -12.69
CA ALA A 76 2.67 8.54 -11.46
C ALA A 76 2.52 7.15 -10.81
N GLY A 77 2.26 6.09 -11.57
CA GLY A 77 2.20 4.71 -11.07
C GLY A 77 3.51 4.28 -10.42
N ILE A 78 4.65 4.54 -11.06
CA ILE A 78 5.97 4.26 -10.48
C ILE A 78 6.17 5.04 -9.17
N VAL A 79 5.83 6.32 -9.15
CA VAL A 79 5.99 7.18 -7.96
C VAL A 79 5.16 6.68 -6.78
N VAL A 80 3.93 6.20 -7.03
CA VAL A 80 3.06 5.63 -5.98
C VAL A 80 3.67 4.36 -5.39
N ASP A 81 4.00 3.37 -6.23
CA ASP A 81 4.47 2.06 -5.77
C ASP A 81 5.84 2.11 -5.11
N THR A 82 6.68 3.05 -5.54
CA THR A 82 8.01 3.26 -4.95
C THR A 82 8.02 4.23 -3.77
N LYS A 83 6.88 4.78 -3.38
CA LYS A 83 6.81 5.87 -2.38
C LYS A 83 7.80 6.98 -2.72
N SER A 84 7.69 7.55 -3.93
CA SER A 84 8.59 8.58 -4.46
C SER A 84 10.05 8.13 -4.54
N PHE A 85 10.28 6.94 -5.11
CA PHE A 85 11.61 6.32 -5.28
C PHE A 85 12.34 5.96 -3.98
N ASN A 86 11.63 5.86 -2.84
CA ASN A 86 12.22 5.50 -1.54
C ASN A 86 12.22 3.99 -1.28
N THR A 87 11.34 3.24 -1.92
CA THR A 87 11.23 1.78 -1.72
C THR A 87 11.16 1.05 -3.07
N ARG A 88 11.61 -0.22 -3.10
CA ARG A 88 11.56 -1.09 -4.30
C ARG A 88 12.17 -0.46 -5.57
N THR A 89 13.06 0.50 -5.42
CA THR A 89 13.67 1.23 -6.52
C THR A 89 15.01 0.61 -6.89
N THR A 90 15.22 0.33 -8.17
CA THR A 90 16.45 -0.21 -8.73
C THR A 90 16.97 0.70 -9.83
N ALA A 91 18.16 0.42 -10.39
CA ALA A 91 18.66 1.12 -11.57
C ALA A 91 17.65 1.05 -12.73
N ARG A 92 17.02 -0.12 -12.94
CA ARG A 92 15.96 -0.35 -13.93
C ARG A 92 14.78 0.63 -13.78
N THR A 93 14.34 0.88 -12.53
CA THR A 93 13.28 1.86 -12.24
C THR A 93 13.66 3.27 -12.69
N PHE A 94 14.91 3.69 -12.45
CA PHE A 94 15.40 4.99 -12.89
C PHE A 94 15.55 5.08 -14.41
N ASP A 95 15.99 4.02 -15.09
CA ASP A 95 16.07 3.97 -16.55
C ASP A 95 14.69 4.17 -17.18
N VAL A 96 13.70 3.45 -16.68
CA VAL A 96 12.30 3.58 -17.12
C VAL A 96 11.76 5.00 -16.84
N ALA A 97 12.01 5.56 -15.66
CA ALA A 97 11.59 6.92 -15.34
C ALA A 97 12.27 7.96 -16.27
N SER A 98 13.54 7.76 -16.61
CA SER A 98 14.27 8.58 -17.60
C SER A 98 13.63 8.49 -18.98
N TYR A 99 13.29 7.28 -19.43
CA TYR A 99 12.59 7.09 -20.71
C TYR A 99 11.24 7.82 -20.71
N LEU A 100 10.42 7.67 -19.68
CA LEU A 100 9.15 8.39 -19.56
C LEU A 100 9.33 9.91 -19.61
N ARG A 101 10.39 10.44 -18.99
CA ARG A 101 10.74 11.87 -19.09
C ARG A 101 11.07 12.28 -20.52
N THR A 102 11.78 11.45 -21.30
CA THR A 102 12.04 11.73 -22.72
C THR A 102 10.77 11.69 -23.58
N CYS A 103 9.76 10.91 -23.18
CA CYS A 103 8.43 10.88 -23.78
C CYS A 103 7.56 12.10 -23.37
N GLY A 104 8.06 13.00 -22.52
CA GLY A 104 7.37 14.22 -22.11
C GLY A 104 6.58 14.11 -20.81
N ALA A 105 6.81 13.09 -19.98
CA ALA A 105 6.15 12.99 -18.67
C ALA A 105 6.40 14.24 -17.82
N ASP A 106 5.33 14.79 -17.22
CA ASP A 106 5.36 16.00 -16.39
C ASP A 106 5.36 15.64 -14.90
N SER A 107 6.52 15.82 -14.25
CA SER A 107 6.66 15.55 -12.81
C SER A 107 5.85 16.50 -11.93
N SER A 108 5.59 17.73 -12.40
CA SER A 108 4.76 18.68 -11.64
C SER A 108 3.30 18.25 -11.63
N LEU A 109 2.82 17.72 -12.77
CA LEU A 109 1.48 17.14 -12.85
C LEU A 109 1.38 15.88 -12.00
N VAL A 110 2.41 15.01 -11.98
CA VAL A 110 2.45 13.84 -11.06
C VAL A 110 2.33 14.29 -9.61
N GLN A 111 3.12 15.30 -9.19
CA GLN A 111 3.05 15.83 -7.83
C GLN A 111 1.66 16.40 -7.51
N TYR A 112 1.05 17.13 -8.44
CA TYR A 112 -0.30 17.66 -8.27
C TYR A 112 -1.34 16.56 -8.12
N LEU A 113 -1.31 15.53 -8.97
CA LEU A 113 -2.24 14.39 -8.92
C LEU A 113 -2.13 13.58 -7.62
N LEU A 114 -0.94 13.51 -7.04
CA LEU A 114 -0.68 12.77 -5.80
C LEU A 114 -0.77 13.66 -4.54
N SER A 115 -1.06 14.95 -4.71
CA SER A 115 -1.21 15.86 -3.58
C SER A 115 -2.44 15.53 -2.74
N SER A 116 -2.34 15.73 -1.44
CA SER A 116 -3.46 15.65 -0.52
C SER A 116 -4.13 17.01 -0.39
N ASP A 117 -5.45 17.05 -0.27
CA ASP A 117 -6.16 18.27 0.09
C ASP A 117 -5.86 18.66 1.54
N LEU A 118 -6.06 19.95 1.86
CA LEU A 118 -5.75 20.50 3.17
C LEU A 118 -6.54 19.82 4.30
N THR A 119 -7.80 19.47 4.05
CA THR A 119 -8.67 18.86 5.07
C THR A 119 -8.13 17.49 5.45
N SER A 120 -7.86 16.61 4.47
CA SER A 120 -7.27 15.29 4.67
C SER A 120 -5.90 15.38 5.35
N TYR A 121 -5.08 16.38 4.96
CA TYR A 121 -3.78 16.61 5.60
C TYR A 121 -3.92 16.98 7.08
N LEU A 122 -4.85 17.89 7.43
CA LEU A 122 -5.10 18.28 8.82
C LEU A 122 -5.69 17.13 9.65
N GLU A 123 -6.55 16.29 9.06
CA GLU A 123 -7.07 15.10 9.73
C GLU A 123 -5.97 14.10 10.06
N MET A 124 -5.11 13.83 9.11
CA MET A 124 -3.94 12.96 9.31
C MET A 124 -3.01 13.51 10.40
N ASN A 125 -2.70 14.82 10.38
CA ASN A 125 -1.87 15.45 11.42
C ASN A 125 -2.53 15.39 12.81
N ASN A 126 -3.85 15.52 12.90
CA ASN A 126 -4.57 15.36 14.15
C ASN A 126 -4.45 13.92 14.70
N LEU A 127 -4.47 12.90 13.83
CA LEU A 127 -4.20 11.52 14.23
C LEU A 127 -2.75 11.37 14.69
N ILE A 128 -1.77 11.85 13.91
CA ILE A 128 -0.36 11.78 14.24
C ILE A 128 -0.07 12.42 15.61
N SER A 129 -0.73 13.55 15.93
CA SER A 129 -0.53 14.22 17.22
C SER A 129 -0.98 13.40 18.44
N LYS A 130 -1.75 12.33 18.23
CA LYS A 130 -2.20 11.38 19.26
C LYS A 130 -1.33 10.13 19.36
N SER A 131 -0.15 10.12 18.73
CA SER A 131 0.76 8.98 18.75
C SER A 131 1.30 8.72 20.14
N GLU A 132 1.26 7.46 20.54
CA GLU A 132 1.82 6.99 21.79
C GLU A 132 2.85 5.90 21.50
N TYR A 133 4.04 5.96 22.10
CA TYR A 133 5.02 4.90 22.02
C TYR A 133 4.61 3.74 22.92
N VAL A 134 4.52 2.54 22.34
CA VAL A 134 4.29 1.28 23.06
C VAL A 134 5.61 0.62 23.42
N THR A 135 6.57 0.74 22.52
CA THR A 135 7.98 0.37 22.73
C THR A 135 8.88 1.53 22.29
N LYS A 136 10.20 1.32 22.33
CA LYS A 136 11.18 2.34 21.87
C LYS A 136 10.99 2.77 20.42
N ASP A 137 10.35 1.94 19.59
CA ASP A 137 10.28 2.08 18.14
C ASP A 137 8.92 1.68 17.51
N THR A 138 7.92 1.41 18.34
CA THR A 138 6.56 1.08 17.92
C THR A 138 5.58 2.10 18.45
N VAL A 139 4.76 2.65 17.57
CA VAL A 139 3.74 3.64 17.90
C VAL A 139 2.33 3.14 17.63
N VAL A 140 1.40 3.53 18.50
CA VAL A 140 -0.03 3.31 18.34
C VAL A 140 -0.73 4.66 18.34
N VAL A 141 -1.70 4.83 17.45
CA VAL A 141 -2.59 5.99 17.37
C VAL A 141 -4.01 5.50 17.55
N ALA A 142 -4.75 6.14 18.43
CA ALA A 142 -6.19 5.93 18.58
C ALA A 142 -6.96 7.19 18.13
N GLY A 143 -7.82 7.05 17.12
CA GLY A 143 -8.74 8.09 16.70
C GLY A 143 -9.81 8.36 17.76
N SER A 144 -10.62 9.42 17.56
CA SER A 144 -11.75 9.72 18.43
C SER A 144 -12.91 8.75 18.17
N GLU A 145 -13.63 8.38 19.24
CA GLU A 145 -14.90 7.62 19.15
C GLU A 145 -16.01 8.39 18.41
N ASP A 146 -15.99 9.70 18.50
CA ASP A 146 -17.01 10.58 17.93
C ASP A 146 -16.72 10.95 16.46
N LYS A 147 -15.59 10.53 15.91
CA LYS A 147 -15.19 10.87 14.55
C LYS A 147 -14.92 9.64 13.71
N GLU A 148 -15.54 9.61 12.55
CA GLU A 148 -15.29 8.61 11.53
C GLU A 148 -14.15 9.05 10.61
N TYR A 149 -13.35 8.07 10.16
CA TYR A 149 -12.24 8.26 9.24
C TYR A 149 -12.37 7.25 8.10
N ASP A 150 -11.99 7.66 6.91
CA ASP A 150 -11.83 6.70 5.82
C ASP A 150 -10.58 5.83 6.01
N SER A 151 -10.58 4.67 5.37
CA SER A 151 -9.47 3.70 5.48
C SER A 151 -8.16 4.22 4.87
N VAL A 152 -8.25 5.13 3.89
CA VAL A 152 -7.09 5.73 3.22
C VAL A 152 -6.39 6.69 4.16
N THR A 153 -7.13 7.51 4.91
CA THR A 153 -6.58 8.40 5.94
C THR A 153 -5.84 7.62 7.02
N ALA A 154 -6.41 6.53 7.53
CA ALA A 154 -5.75 5.69 8.52
C ALA A 154 -4.45 5.03 7.98
N ALA A 155 -4.50 4.52 6.75
CA ALA A 155 -3.34 3.93 6.09
C ALA A 155 -2.24 4.94 5.82
N LYS A 156 -2.57 6.13 5.30
CA LYS A 156 -1.61 7.22 5.07
C LYS A 156 -1.00 7.71 6.38
N THR A 157 -1.77 7.76 7.48
CA THR A 157 -1.27 8.10 8.81
C THR A 157 -0.20 7.10 9.26
N ALA A 158 -0.47 5.80 9.13
CA ALA A 158 0.49 4.74 9.48
C ALA A 158 1.76 4.79 8.60
N ASP A 159 1.61 5.02 7.29
CA ASP A 159 2.73 5.19 6.36
C ASP A 159 3.59 6.43 6.71
N THR A 160 2.94 7.54 7.08
CA THR A 160 3.64 8.78 7.48
C THR A 160 4.41 8.58 8.77
N LEU A 161 3.82 7.94 9.79
CA LEU A 161 4.51 7.60 11.03
C LEU A 161 5.72 6.72 10.78
N LEU A 162 5.57 5.68 9.94
CA LEU A 162 6.68 4.79 9.61
C LEU A 162 7.82 5.49 8.86
N SER A 163 7.56 6.62 8.20
CA SER A 163 8.60 7.42 7.53
C SER A 163 9.44 8.27 8.50
N MET A 164 9.04 8.37 9.77
CA MET A 164 9.75 9.15 10.79
C MET A 164 10.90 8.35 11.38
N ALA A 165 12.02 9.03 11.68
CA ALA A 165 13.18 8.39 12.27
C ALA A 165 12.84 7.76 13.63
N GLY A 166 13.31 6.53 13.84
CA GLY A 166 13.11 5.80 15.09
C GLY A 166 11.78 5.07 15.21
N ILE A 167 10.92 5.10 14.20
CA ILE A 167 9.69 4.33 14.17
C ILE A 167 9.85 3.14 13.23
N ASN A 168 9.73 1.93 13.75
CA ASN A 168 9.82 0.66 13.02
C ASN A 168 8.47 0.02 12.76
N ALA A 169 7.46 0.32 13.57
CA ALA A 169 6.08 -0.09 13.34
C ALA A 169 5.08 0.97 13.81
N ALA A 170 3.99 1.10 13.09
CA ALA A 170 2.90 2.03 13.37
C ALA A 170 1.54 1.34 13.22
N PHE A 171 0.67 1.52 14.21
CA PHE A 171 -0.69 1.00 14.24
C PHE A 171 -1.66 2.15 14.42
N VAL A 172 -2.60 2.31 13.51
CA VAL A 172 -3.59 3.39 13.54
C VAL A 172 -4.98 2.81 13.64
N ILE A 173 -5.63 3.07 14.76
CA ILE A 173 -6.97 2.61 15.11
C ILE A 173 -7.95 3.74 14.84
N THR A 174 -8.96 3.49 14.03
CA THR A 174 -9.97 4.51 13.69
C THR A 174 -11.36 3.88 13.60
N LYS A 175 -12.37 4.66 14.00
CA LYS A 175 -13.76 4.36 13.66
C LYS A 175 -13.98 4.65 12.19
N ARG A 176 -14.52 3.70 11.46
CA ARG A 176 -14.78 3.76 10.02
C ARG A 176 -16.20 4.27 9.74
N THR A 177 -16.42 4.70 8.50
CA THR A 177 -17.74 5.18 8.02
C THR A 177 -18.81 4.08 8.01
N ASP A 178 -18.43 2.80 8.03
CA ASP A 178 -19.31 1.63 8.15
C ASP A 178 -19.58 1.21 9.61
N GLN A 179 -19.25 2.05 10.57
CA GLN A 179 -19.38 1.85 12.02
C GLN A 179 -18.48 0.75 12.60
N GLN A 180 -17.58 0.20 11.82
CA GLN A 180 -16.57 -0.73 12.31
C GLN A 180 -15.34 0.02 12.85
N ILE A 181 -14.58 -0.63 13.71
CA ILE A 181 -13.27 -0.13 14.11
C ILE A 181 -12.22 -0.81 13.25
N GLY A 182 -11.43 0.00 12.55
CA GLY A 182 -10.34 -0.47 11.70
C GLY A 182 -8.99 -0.23 12.33
N ILE A 183 -8.04 -1.16 12.15
CA ILE A 183 -6.63 -0.95 12.41
C ILE A 183 -5.88 -1.02 11.09
N SER A 184 -5.07 0.01 10.81
CA SER A 184 -4.07 -0.02 9.74
C SER A 184 -2.69 -0.19 10.36
N ALA A 185 -2.00 -1.28 10.02
CA ALA A 185 -0.69 -1.62 10.56
C ALA A 185 0.38 -1.55 9.47
N ARG A 186 1.52 -0.94 9.79
CA ARG A 186 2.69 -0.81 8.92
C ARG A 186 3.97 -1.10 9.68
N SER A 187 4.94 -1.72 9.02
CA SER A 187 6.29 -1.90 9.57
C SER A 187 7.36 -1.79 8.48
N ASN A 188 8.59 -1.53 8.90
CA ASN A 188 9.76 -1.54 8.02
C ASN A 188 10.35 -2.95 7.80
N GLY A 189 9.72 -4.00 8.37
CA GLY A 189 10.16 -5.38 8.31
C GLY A 189 10.85 -5.90 9.58
N SER A 190 11.04 -5.08 10.60
CA SER A 190 11.57 -5.52 11.91
C SER A 190 10.50 -6.21 12.77
N ILE A 191 9.23 -5.91 12.52
CA ILE A 191 8.07 -6.49 13.21
C ILE A 191 7.11 -7.06 12.17
N ASN A 192 6.65 -8.28 12.38
CA ASN A 192 5.64 -8.92 11.53
C ASN A 192 4.23 -8.44 11.91
N VAL A 193 3.76 -7.38 11.24
CA VAL A 193 2.42 -6.85 11.51
C VAL A 193 1.29 -7.76 11.01
N GLN A 194 1.57 -8.68 10.10
CA GLN A 194 0.60 -9.68 9.65
C GLN A 194 0.14 -10.56 10.80
N ILE A 195 1.07 -11.16 11.55
CA ILE A 195 0.75 -12.03 12.70
C ILE A 195 -0.06 -11.26 13.76
N ILE A 196 0.34 -10.01 14.03
CA ILE A 196 -0.39 -9.17 15.00
C ILE A 196 -1.84 -8.95 14.56
N MET A 197 -2.07 -8.65 13.27
CA MET A 197 -3.42 -8.45 12.76
C MET A 197 -4.22 -9.76 12.67
N GLU A 198 -3.59 -10.89 12.32
CA GLU A 198 -4.23 -12.22 12.31
C GLU A 198 -4.71 -12.63 13.69
N ASN A 199 -3.97 -12.33 14.76
CA ASN A 199 -4.39 -12.57 16.15
C ASN A 199 -5.64 -11.75 16.56
N LEU A 200 -5.92 -10.68 15.83
CA LEU A 200 -7.14 -9.87 16.01
C LEU A 200 -8.24 -10.23 15.00
N GLY A 201 -8.04 -11.27 14.17
CA GLY A 201 -9.01 -11.70 13.16
C GLY A 201 -8.90 -10.95 11.83
N GLY A 202 -7.80 -10.22 11.60
CA GLY A 202 -7.48 -9.53 10.35
C GLY A 202 -6.51 -10.31 9.47
N GLY A 203 -5.69 -9.59 8.70
CA GLY A 203 -4.68 -10.18 7.83
C GLY A 203 -3.91 -9.14 7.03
N GLY A 204 -3.12 -9.63 6.08
CA GLY A 204 -2.32 -8.77 5.21
C GLY A 204 -1.00 -9.40 4.81
N HIS A 205 0.06 -8.60 4.81
CA HIS A 205 1.42 -9.01 4.51
C HIS A 205 2.34 -8.65 5.69
N PHE A 206 3.53 -9.18 5.67
CA PHE A 206 4.54 -9.00 6.72
C PHE A 206 4.71 -7.55 7.18
N THR A 207 4.72 -6.61 6.24
CA THR A 207 4.94 -5.16 6.50
C THR A 207 3.68 -4.31 6.45
N ASN A 208 2.58 -4.82 5.91
CA ASN A 208 1.33 -4.08 5.71
C ASN A 208 0.15 -5.00 6.00
N ALA A 209 -0.58 -4.73 7.06
CA ALA A 209 -1.71 -5.54 7.47
C ALA A 209 -2.84 -4.66 8.01
N ALA A 210 -4.03 -5.24 8.14
CA ALA A 210 -5.20 -4.54 8.64
C ALA A 210 -6.20 -5.50 9.29
N VAL A 211 -7.06 -4.96 10.14
CA VAL A 211 -8.21 -5.67 10.69
C VAL A 211 -9.43 -4.74 10.77
N GLN A 212 -10.61 -5.32 10.73
CA GLN A 212 -11.89 -4.61 10.89
C GLN A 212 -12.71 -5.38 11.92
N LEU A 213 -13.13 -4.67 12.97
CA LEU A 213 -13.83 -5.23 14.11
C LEU A 213 -15.20 -4.56 14.27
N SER A 214 -16.23 -5.36 14.53
CA SER A 214 -17.60 -4.88 14.71
C SER A 214 -18.01 -4.99 16.18
N ASN A 215 -18.91 -4.12 16.62
CA ASN A 215 -19.47 -4.12 17.97
C ASN A 215 -18.44 -3.93 19.09
N VAL A 216 -17.42 -3.15 18.83
CA VAL A 216 -16.35 -2.77 19.77
C VAL A 216 -16.08 -1.27 19.69
N THR A 217 -15.46 -0.72 20.72
CA THR A 217 -15.03 0.69 20.79
C THR A 217 -13.55 0.83 20.39
N VAL A 218 -13.10 2.04 20.04
CA VAL A 218 -11.69 2.34 19.77
C VAL A 218 -10.84 2.03 21.02
N ALA A 219 -11.36 2.33 22.23
CA ALA A 219 -10.67 2.06 23.48
C ALA A 219 -10.46 0.55 23.71
N GLU A 220 -11.50 -0.28 23.54
CA GLU A 220 -11.40 -1.73 23.66
C GLU A 220 -10.42 -2.34 22.66
N VAL A 221 -10.47 -1.87 21.40
CA VAL A 221 -9.55 -2.32 20.35
C VAL A 221 -8.11 -1.91 20.64
N LYS A 222 -7.90 -0.72 21.21
CA LYS A 222 -6.57 -0.29 21.66
C LYS A 222 -5.99 -1.23 22.70
N GLU A 223 -6.75 -1.57 23.74
CA GLU A 223 -6.30 -2.50 24.78
C GLU A 223 -5.96 -3.88 24.20
N GLN A 224 -6.85 -4.45 23.39
CA GLN A 224 -6.60 -5.74 22.71
C GLN A 224 -5.31 -5.70 21.87
N LEU A 225 -5.12 -4.62 21.08
CA LEU A 225 -3.91 -4.46 20.28
C LEU A 225 -2.64 -4.37 21.14
N LEU A 226 -2.69 -3.63 22.24
CA LEU A 226 -1.55 -3.50 23.16
C LEU A 226 -1.16 -4.86 23.77
N ASP A 227 -2.14 -5.67 24.13
CA ASP A 227 -1.89 -7.02 24.68
C ASP A 227 -1.26 -7.93 23.63
N VAL A 228 -1.77 -7.93 22.39
CA VAL A 228 -1.19 -8.71 21.29
C VAL A 228 0.23 -8.25 20.94
N ILE A 229 0.50 -6.95 20.92
CA ILE A 229 1.86 -6.42 20.69
C ILE A 229 2.81 -6.89 21.79
N ARG A 230 2.42 -6.80 23.07
CA ARG A 230 3.24 -7.24 24.20
C ARG A 230 3.55 -8.74 24.14
N GLN A 231 2.57 -9.57 23.81
CA GLN A 231 2.75 -11.03 23.64
C GLN A 231 3.76 -11.34 22.53
N ASN A 232 3.59 -10.73 21.35
CA ASN A 232 4.51 -10.92 20.21
C ASN A 232 5.95 -10.49 20.53
N ILE A 233 6.13 -9.40 21.26
CA ILE A 233 7.46 -8.92 21.64
C ILE A 233 8.11 -9.88 22.62
N ASN A 234 7.38 -10.39 23.61
CA ASN A 234 7.90 -11.36 24.57
C ASN A 234 8.34 -12.67 23.88
N GLU A 235 7.53 -13.17 22.94
CA GLU A 235 7.87 -14.36 22.14
C GLU A 235 9.14 -14.18 21.30
N MET A 236 9.39 -12.97 20.79
CA MET A 236 10.63 -12.66 20.05
C MET A 236 11.88 -12.69 20.95
N TYR A 237 11.77 -12.22 22.20
CA TYR A 237 12.89 -12.25 23.17
C TYR A 237 13.15 -13.63 23.77
N GLU A 238 12.16 -14.56 23.74
CA GLU A 238 12.34 -15.94 24.21
C GLU A 238 13.00 -16.85 23.14
N GLN A 239 13.09 -16.39 21.89
CA GLN A 239 13.67 -17.13 20.77
C GLN A 239 15.11 -16.72 20.44
N GLU A 240 15.65 -15.68 21.07
CA GLU A 240 17.07 -15.26 21.02
C GLU A 240 17.88 -15.87 22.19
#